data_3db21943431d010c513f08ab3d2da222
#
_entry.id   3db21943431d010c513f08ab3d2da222
#
_cell.length_a   1.000
_cell.length_b   1.000
_cell.length_c   1.000
_cell.angle_alpha   90.00
_cell.angle_beta   90.00
_cell.angle_gamma   90.00
#
_symmetry.space_group_name_H-M   'P 1'
#
loop_
_entity.id
_entity.type
_entity.pdbx_description
1 polymer ?
#
loop_
_entity_poly.entity_id
_entity_poly.type
_entity_poly.pdbx_seq_one_letter_code
_entity_poly.pdbx_strand_id
1 'polypeptide(L)'
;MGILKKLFGRNTKDQVANPPPPPKDDDTSSDIVPELAPALEAYQQGQYEAAITAAAPHANRHADANRLCALAYSDMRRYPEAFPYWLALFEQEPSAHNALQLATTSVMCGELKRGEAWLMKFDEINKQTHEMSSVTARTQFISSLTQSGHMAEALPYLDWLRDVYAHVRITDSHFLYMRGIPFFPSFLENSLPILKATLPAEAVAQWYGVLSGQLDEEGEVQLGAWLQSLNVTAES
;
A
#
# COMPACT_ATOMS: atom_id res chain seq x y z
N MET A 1 -2.76 19.79 -1.59
CA MET A 1 -3.65 18.61 -1.69
C MET A 1 -4.01 18.19 -3.13
N GLY A 2 -3.75 18.99 -4.16
CA GLY A 2 -4.16 18.70 -5.54
C GLY A 2 -3.41 17.56 -6.26
N ILE A 3 -2.11 17.42 -6.09
CA ILE A 3 -1.28 16.42 -6.80
C ILE A 3 -1.55 15.01 -6.29
N LEU A 4 -1.72 14.81 -4.98
CA LEU A 4 -2.00 13.50 -4.37
C LEU A 4 -3.22 12.80 -4.98
N LYS A 5 -4.34 13.52 -5.21
CA LYS A 5 -5.54 12.93 -5.84
C LYS A 5 -5.33 12.46 -7.28
N LYS A 6 -4.42 13.09 -8.04
CA LYS A 6 -4.13 12.71 -9.43
C LYS A 6 -3.09 11.59 -9.54
N LEU A 7 -2.13 11.51 -8.61
CA LEU A 7 -1.03 10.56 -8.68
C LEU A 7 -1.37 9.20 -8.05
N PHE A 8 -2.17 9.17 -6.98
CA PHE A 8 -2.54 7.92 -6.29
C PHE A 8 -3.85 7.29 -6.78
N GLY A 9 -4.55 7.90 -7.75
CA GLY A 9 -5.70 7.31 -8.44
C GLY A 9 -5.35 6.33 -9.56
N ARG A 10 -4.07 6.01 -9.76
CA ARG A 10 -3.60 5.04 -10.75
C ARG A 10 -2.91 3.87 -10.06
N ASN A 11 -3.58 2.79 -10.00
CA ASN A 11 -3.19 1.48 -10.48
C ASN A 11 -3.56 0.32 -9.56
N THR A 12 -4.52 -0.42 -10.00
CA THR A 12 -4.34 -1.86 -10.17
C THR A 12 -5.15 -2.23 -11.41
N LYS A 13 -4.45 -2.50 -12.51
CA LYS A 13 -5.01 -3.26 -13.61
C LYS A 13 -5.04 -4.71 -13.17
N ASP A 14 -6.15 -5.10 -12.60
CA ASP A 14 -6.69 -6.45 -12.75
C ASP A 14 -8.21 -6.33 -12.81
N GLN A 15 -8.77 -6.90 -13.86
CA GLN A 15 -10.13 -6.74 -14.31
C GLN A 15 -11.10 -7.48 -13.38
N VAL A 16 -11.80 -6.72 -12.56
CA VAL A 16 -13.15 -7.09 -12.11
C VAL A 16 -14.03 -5.88 -12.39
N ALA A 17 -15.25 -6.12 -12.89
CA ALA A 17 -16.18 -5.13 -13.43
C ALA A 17 -16.22 -3.81 -12.65
N ASN A 18 -15.91 -2.70 -13.34
CA ASN A 18 -15.89 -1.35 -12.79
C ASN A 18 -17.27 -0.96 -12.23
N PRO A 19 -17.35 -0.47 -10.98
CA PRO A 19 -18.44 0.39 -10.57
C PRO A 19 -18.39 1.72 -11.37
N PRO A 20 -19.53 2.40 -11.55
CA PRO A 20 -19.58 3.64 -12.32
C PRO A 20 -18.62 4.67 -11.71
N PRO A 21 -17.97 5.50 -12.53
CA PRO A 21 -17.05 6.51 -12.04
C PRO A 21 -17.78 7.50 -11.13
N PRO A 22 -17.14 7.96 -10.03
CA PRO A 22 -17.71 9.01 -9.19
C PRO A 22 -17.95 10.29 -10.02
N PRO A 23 -18.93 11.12 -9.64
CA PRO A 23 -19.21 12.35 -10.36
C PRO A 23 -17.93 13.16 -10.52
N LYS A 24 -17.73 13.66 -11.74
CA LYS A 24 -16.62 14.58 -12.04
C LYS A 24 -16.94 15.90 -11.33
N ASP A 25 -16.29 16.14 -10.19
CA ASP A 25 -16.17 17.50 -9.69
C ASP A 25 -15.20 18.24 -10.63
N ASP A 26 -15.78 18.89 -11.64
CA ASP A 26 -15.13 19.94 -12.42
C ASP A 26 -14.93 21.12 -11.47
N ASP A 27 -13.77 21.28 -10.94
CA ASP A 27 -13.03 22.49 -10.58
C ASP A 27 -11.98 22.18 -9.50
N THR A 28 -10.93 21.49 -9.88
CA THR A 28 -9.66 21.59 -9.16
C THR A 28 -8.59 21.85 -10.21
N SER A 29 -8.50 23.13 -10.64
CA SER A 29 -7.24 23.64 -11.15
C SER A 29 -6.20 23.36 -10.08
N SER A 30 -5.35 22.37 -10.33
CA SER A 30 -4.24 22.05 -9.43
C SER A 30 -3.37 23.31 -9.38
N ASP A 31 -3.22 23.93 -8.21
CA ASP A 31 -2.24 24.97 -7.91
C ASP A 31 -0.82 24.37 -8.00
N ILE A 32 -0.51 23.80 -9.16
CA ILE A 32 0.85 23.34 -9.46
C ILE A 32 1.64 24.59 -9.76
N VAL A 33 2.73 24.76 -9.03
CA VAL A 33 3.71 25.79 -9.32
C VAL A 33 4.07 25.71 -10.81
N PRO A 34 3.89 26.77 -11.60
CA PRO A 34 4.07 26.73 -13.07
C PRO A 34 5.43 26.16 -13.49
N GLU A 35 6.46 26.36 -12.66
CA GLU A 35 7.82 25.85 -12.86
C GLU A 35 7.89 24.31 -12.83
N LEU A 36 6.95 23.63 -12.20
CA LEU A 36 6.89 22.16 -12.11
C LEU A 36 5.96 21.50 -13.14
N ALA A 37 5.24 22.30 -13.93
CA ALA A 37 4.33 21.76 -14.94
C ALA A 37 5.03 20.81 -15.94
N PRO A 38 6.23 21.13 -16.48
CA PRO A 38 6.95 20.21 -17.35
C PRO A 38 7.35 18.89 -16.67
N ALA A 39 7.73 18.95 -15.36
CA ALA A 39 8.09 17.77 -14.60
C ALA A 39 6.88 16.85 -14.37
N LEU A 40 5.71 17.44 -14.05
CA LEU A 40 4.49 16.68 -13.88
C LEU A 40 4.02 16.04 -15.20
N GLU A 41 4.09 16.77 -16.29
CA GLU A 41 3.74 16.25 -17.61
C GLU A 41 4.63 15.05 -17.99
N ALA A 42 5.96 15.20 -17.84
CA ALA A 42 6.91 14.11 -18.09
C ALA A 42 6.61 12.89 -17.20
N TYR A 43 6.32 13.10 -15.91
CA TYR A 43 5.95 12.01 -14.99
C TYR A 43 4.68 11.29 -15.46
N GLN A 44 3.63 12.03 -15.84
CA GLN A 44 2.36 11.46 -16.32
C GLN A 44 2.52 10.65 -17.62
N GLN A 45 3.50 11.00 -18.44
CA GLN A 45 3.88 10.28 -19.66
C GLN A 45 4.80 9.07 -19.38
N GLY A 46 5.19 8.81 -18.13
CA GLY A 46 6.12 7.74 -17.77
C GLY A 46 7.59 8.06 -18.10
N GLN A 47 7.90 9.32 -18.41
CA GLN A 47 9.25 9.81 -18.71
C GLN A 47 9.94 10.21 -17.40
N TYR A 48 10.24 9.23 -16.55
CA TYR A 48 10.65 9.46 -15.17
C TYR A 48 11.98 10.23 -15.04
N GLU A 49 12.99 9.91 -15.88
CA GLU A 49 14.26 10.65 -15.90
C GLU A 49 14.06 12.11 -16.31
N ALA A 50 13.19 12.38 -17.26
CA ALA A 50 12.88 13.75 -17.69
C ALA A 50 12.13 14.50 -16.56
N ALA A 51 11.21 13.83 -15.87
CA ALA A 51 10.51 14.39 -14.71
C ALA A 51 11.49 14.78 -13.61
N ILE A 52 12.45 13.91 -13.27
CA ILE A 52 13.49 14.19 -12.28
C ILE A 52 14.36 15.37 -12.71
N THR A 53 14.82 15.36 -13.97
CA THR A 53 15.68 16.43 -14.49
C THR A 53 14.99 17.80 -14.38
N ALA A 54 13.68 17.85 -14.64
CA ALA A 54 12.89 19.07 -14.54
C ALA A 54 12.54 19.46 -13.09
N ALA A 55 12.31 18.49 -12.18
CA ALA A 55 11.90 18.75 -10.81
C ALA A 55 13.07 19.02 -9.85
N ALA A 56 14.18 18.28 -9.96
CA ALA A 56 15.28 18.31 -8.99
C ALA A 56 15.87 19.70 -8.73
N PRO A 57 16.03 20.62 -9.71
CA PRO A 57 16.51 21.98 -9.44
C PRO A 57 15.61 22.79 -8.49
N HIS A 58 14.35 22.37 -8.32
CA HIS A 58 13.35 23.04 -7.51
C HIS A 58 13.13 22.37 -6.13
N ALA A 59 13.76 21.20 -5.86
CA ALA A 59 13.55 20.38 -4.67
C ALA A 59 13.77 21.12 -3.34
N ASN A 60 14.74 22.03 -3.29
CA ASN A 60 15.02 22.82 -2.08
C ASN A 60 13.97 23.91 -1.77
N ARG A 61 13.09 24.21 -2.73
CA ARG A 61 12.13 25.31 -2.63
C ARG A 61 10.68 24.85 -2.62
N HIS A 62 10.42 23.69 -3.21
CA HIS A 62 9.06 23.20 -3.43
C HIS A 62 8.93 21.75 -3.01
N ALA A 63 8.03 21.49 -2.07
CA ALA A 63 7.70 20.14 -1.60
C ALA A 63 7.25 19.21 -2.76
N ASP A 64 6.50 19.75 -3.71
CA ASP A 64 6.04 19.00 -4.90
C ASP A 64 7.18 18.57 -5.82
N ALA A 65 8.29 19.31 -5.86
CA ALA A 65 9.47 18.89 -6.61
C ALA A 65 10.12 17.65 -5.96
N ASN A 66 10.23 17.62 -4.62
CA ASN A 66 10.66 16.44 -3.88
C ASN A 66 9.72 15.26 -4.13
N ARG A 67 8.41 15.50 -4.09
CA ARG A 67 7.40 14.47 -4.33
C ARG A 67 7.52 13.87 -5.72
N LEU A 68 7.66 14.68 -6.76
CA LEU A 68 7.83 14.21 -8.15
C LEU A 68 9.11 13.39 -8.31
N CYS A 69 10.25 13.86 -7.76
CA CYS A 69 11.51 13.10 -7.79
C CYS A 69 11.38 11.76 -7.05
N ALA A 70 10.82 11.78 -5.85
CA ALA A 70 10.65 10.58 -5.03
C ALA A 70 9.76 9.54 -5.71
N LEU A 71 8.64 9.98 -6.29
CA LEU A 71 7.73 9.11 -7.05
C LEU A 71 8.40 8.54 -8.30
N ALA A 72 9.07 9.38 -9.09
CA ALA A 72 9.74 8.95 -10.31
C ALA A 72 10.83 7.91 -10.04
N TYR A 73 11.66 8.13 -9.01
CA TYR A 73 12.65 7.13 -8.58
C TYR A 73 11.99 5.85 -8.05
N SER A 74 10.89 5.96 -7.29
CA SER A 74 10.16 4.80 -6.77
C SER A 74 9.55 3.96 -7.90
N ASP A 75 8.97 4.59 -8.92
CA ASP A 75 8.40 3.90 -10.09
C ASP A 75 9.47 3.20 -10.92
N MET A 76 10.68 3.74 -10.95
CA MET A 76 11.87 3.08 -11.54
C MET A 76 12.50 2.03 -10.61
N ARG A 77 11.95 1.78 -9.42
CA ARG A 77 12.50 0.91 -8.37
C ARG A 77 13.90 1.32 -7.88
N ARG A 78 14.24 2.59 -8.03
CA ARG A 78 15.50 3.19 -7.57
C ARG A 78 15.30 3.77 -6.16
N TYR A 79 15.00 2.89 -5.22
CA TYR A 79 14.60 3.25 -3.85
C TYR A 79 15.71 3.99 -3.06
N PRO A 80 17.01 3.64 -3.19
CA PRO A 80 18.07 4.41 -2.55
C PRO A 80 18.09 5.87 -2.97
N GLU A 81 17.79 6.17 -4.23
CA GLU A 81 17.71 7.54 -4.75
C GLU A 81 16.37 8.21 -4.40
N ALA A 82 15.29 7.45 -4.25
CA ALA A 82 13.99 7.98 -3.84
C ALA A 82 13.99 8.44 -2.37
N PHE A 83 14.71 7.71 -1.49
CA PHE A 83 14.67 7.94 -0.04
C PHE A 83 15.02 9.38 0.38
N PRO A 84 16.11 10.02 -0.09
CA PRO A 84 16.42 11.39 0.30
C PRO A 84 15.36 12.40 -0.10
N TYR A 85 14.66 12.20 -1.20
CA TYR A 85 13.56 13.08 -1.63
C TYR A 85 12.30 12.87 -0.77
N TRP A 86 11.97 11.60 -0.40
CA TRP A 86 10.92 11.35 0.57
C TRP A 86 11.23 11.96 1.94
N LEU A 87 12.49 11.90 2.39
CA LEU A 87 12.91 12.49 3.65
C LEU A 87 12.78 14.01 3.63
N ALA A 88 13.30 14.66 2.57
CA ALA A 88 13.21 16.12 2.40
C ALA A 88 11.72 16.57 2.31
N LEU A 89 10.87 15.77 1.65
CA LEU A 89 9.44 16.04 1.60
C LEU A 89 8.79 15.94 2.99
N PHE A 90 9.15 14.91 3.77
CA PHE A 90 8.64 14.76 5.14
C PHE A 90 9.10 15.90 6.06
N GLU A 91 10.34 16.36 5.93
CA GLU A 91 10.86 17.51 6.70
C GLU A 91 10.12 18.81 6.38
N GLN A 92 9.70 19.00 5.13
CA GLN A 92 8.92 20.16 4.70
C GLN A 92 7.43 20.03 5.06
N GLU A 93 6.87 18.84 4.89
CA GLU A 93 5.44 18.53 5.09
C GLU A 93 5.31 17.24 5.91
N PRO A 94 5.48 17.30 7.24
CA PRO A 94 5.25 16.13 8.10
C PRO A 94 3.81 15.65 7.98
N SER A 95 3.62 14.41 7.49
CA SER A 95 2.30 13.80 7.34
C SER A 95 2.39 12.29 7.53
N ALA A 96 1.26 11.65 7.85
CA ALA A 96 1.18 10.19 7.94
C ALA A 96 1.52 9.55 6.58
N HIS A 97 1.03 10.12 5.48
CA HIS A 97 1.33 9.64 4.14
C HIS A 97 2.85 9.64 3.86
N ASN A 98 3.53 10.75 4.11
CA ASN A 98 4.97 10.87 3.83
C ASN A 98 5.80 9.95 4.75
N ALA A 99 5.39 9.75 6.01
CA ALA A 99 6.00 8.77 6.90
C ALA A 99 5.85 7.32 6.38
N LEU A 100 4.68 6.98 5.83
CA LEU A 100 4.46 5.66 5.21
C LEU A 100 5.34 5.46 3.97
N GLN A 101 5.52 6.49 3.13
CA GLN A 101 6.43 6.41 1.98
C GLN A 101 7.88 6.15 2.43
N LEU A 102 8.33 6.80 3.51
CA LEU A 102 9.64 6.53 4.10
C LEU A 102 9.74 5.11 4.68
N ALA A 103 8.67 4.60 5.31
CA ALA A 103 8.62 3.24 5.83
C ALA A 103 8.81 2.21 4.71
N THR A 104 7.98 2.28 3.68
CA THR A 104 8.01 1.34 2.55
C THR A 104 9.31 1.46 1.75
N THR A 105 9.76 2.67 1.45
CA THR A 105 11.03 2.91 0.74
C THR A 105 12.23 2.38 1.53
N SER A 106 12.25 2.53 2.87
CA SER A 106 13.32 1.97 3.71
C SER A 106 13.39 0.44 3.61
N VAL A 107 12.23 -0.23 3.65
CA VAL A 107 12.16 -1.69 3.45
C VAL A 107 12.68 -2.07 2.07
N MET A 108 12.28 -1.36 1.02
CA MET A 108 12.75 -1.60 -0.34
C MET A 108 14.25 -1.32 -0.54
N CYS A 109 14.87 -0.52 0.35
CA CYS A 109 16.32 -0.35 0.43
C CYS A 109 17.02 -1.47 1.23
N GLY A 110 16.30 -2.45 1.77
CA GLY A 110 16.84 -3.49 2.66
C GLY A 110 17.05 -3.04 4.10
N GLU A 111 16.54 -1.87 4.48
CA GLU A 111 16.73 -1.30 5.82
C GLU A 111 15.46 -1.49 6.68
N LEU A 112 15.18 -2.75 7.01
CA LEU A 112 13.97 -3.17 7.72
C LEU A 112 13.72 -2.37 9.00
N LYS A 113 14.70 -2.28 9.90
CA LYS A 113 14.54 -1.57 11.18
C LYS A 113 14.20 -0.08 11.01
N ARG A 114 14.76 0.54 9.95
CA ARG A 114 14.41 1.92 9.60
C ARG A 114 12.97 2.01 9.06
N GLY A 115 12.55 1.01 8.28
CA GLY A 115 11.19 0.91 7.79
C GLY A 115 10.17 0.79 8.94
N GLU A 116 10.44 -0.07 9.92
CA GLU A 116 9.61 -0.22 11.11
C GLU A 116 9.54 1.07 11.95
N ALA A 117 10.67 1.75 12.13
CA ALA A 117 10.70 3.03 12.85
C ALA A 117 9.84 4.11 12.15
N TRP A 118 9.86 4.15 10.82
CA TRP A 118 9.00 5.05 10.06
C TRP A 118 7.52 4.65 10.08
N LEU A 119 7.22 3.36 10.13
CA LEU A 119 5.84 2.89 10.33
C LEU A 119 5.30 3.27 11.72
N MET A 120 6.13 3.21 12.76
CA MET A 120 5.76 3.72 14.08
C MET A 120 5.50 5.24 14.03
N LYS A 121 6.30 5.99 13.27
CA LYS A 121 6.10 7.43 13.07
C LYS A 121 4.81 7.73 12.32
N PHE A 122 4.49 6.91 11.31
CA PHE A 122 3.19 6.92 10.65
C PHE A 122 2.04 6.77 11.66
N ASP A 123 2.10 5.74 12.52
CA ASP A 123 1.04 5.47 13.52
C ASP A 123 0.87 6.64 14.51
N GLU A 124 1.98 7.25 14.94
CA GLU A 124 1.96 8.42 15.84
C GLU A 124 1.22 9.60 15.20
N ILE A 125 1.57 9.95 13.96
CA ILE A 125 0.95 11.07 13.24
C ILE A 125 -0.51 10.73 12.91
N ASN A 126 -0.76 9.54 12.35
CA ASN A 126 -2.08 9.15 11.88
C ASN A 126 -3.11 9.01 13.01
N LYS A 127 -2.67 8.67 14.23
CA LYS A 127 -3.53 8.65 15.42
C LYS A 127 -4.13 10.03 15.73
N GLN A 128 -3.42 11.11 15.37
CA GLN A 128 -3.87 12.48 15.61
C GLN A 128 -4.61 13.06 14.40
N THR A 129 -4.15 12.74 13.20
CA THR A 129 -4.63 13.37 11.96
C THR A 129 -5.75 12.59 11.28
N HIS A 130 -5.84 11.28 11.52
CA HIS A 130 -6.74 10.36 10.80
C HIS A 130 -6.65 10.49 9.28
N GLU A 131 -5.46 10.76 8.76
CA GLU A 131 -5.19 11.07 7.36
C GLU A 131 -5.42 9.87 6.43
N MET A 132 -5.13 8.65 6.91
CA MET A 132 -5.27 7.43 6.12
C MET A 132 -5.79 6.25 6.96
N SER A 133 -6.33 5.24 6.24
CA SER A 133 -6.66 3.96 6.85
C SER A 133 -5.39 3.24 7.34
N SER A 134 -5.37 2.84 8.61
CA SER A 134 -4.30 2.00 9.15
C SER A 134 -4.23 0.63 8.46
N VAL A 135 -5.34 0.13 7.91
CA VAL A 135 -5.38 -1.12 7.15
C VAL A 135 -4.65 -0.93 5.83
N THR A 136 -4.96 0.14 5.09
CA THR A 136 -4.28 0.46 3.83
C THR A 136 -2.77 0.61 4.05
N ALA A 137 -2.35 1.31 5.10
CA ALA A 137 -0.94 1.51 5.40
C ALA A 137 -0.21 0.18 5.69
N ARG A 138 -0.80 -0.70 6.50
CA ARG A 138 -0.21 -2.01 6.81
C ARG A 138 -0.19 -2.93 5.61
N THR A 139 -1.21 -2.89 4.76
CA THR A 139 -1.22 -3.65 3.50
C THR A 139 -0.09 -3.21 2.56
N GLN A 140 0.18 -1.90 2.46
CA GLN A 140 1.32 -1.39 1.68
C GLN A 140 2.66 -1.81 2.30
N PHE A 141 2.76 -1.81 3.63
CA PHE A 141 3.96 -2.25 4.33
C PHE A 141 4.21 -3.75 4.16
N ILE A 142 3.17 -4.60 4.29
CA ILE A 142 3.24 -6.04 3.96
C ILE A 142 3.74 -6.23 2.53
N SER A 143 3.19 -5.47 1.57
CA SER A 143 3.61 -5.54 0.17
C SER A 143 5.10 -5.20 -0.01
N SER A 144 5.60 -4.16 0.67
CA SER A 144 7.03 -3.81 0.60
C SER A 144 7.92 -4.89 1.23
N LEU A 145 7.51 -5.49 2.35
CA LEU A 145 8.22 -6.61 3.00
C LEU A 145 8.30 -7.82 2.06
N THR A 146 7.18 -8.22 1.46
CA THR A 146 7.14 -9.38 0.56
C THR A 146 7.95 -9.16 -0.71
N GLN A 147 7.87 -7.96 -1.32
CA GLN A 147 8.67 -7.62 -2.50
C GLN A 147 10.18 -7.60 -2.23
N SER A 148 10.58 -7.32 -0.98
CA SER A 148 11.98 -7.32 -0.53
C SER A 148 12.43 -8.68 0.04
N GLY A 149 11.56 -9.72 0.01
CA GLY A 149 11.88 -11.06 0.49
C GLY A 149 11.77 -11.25 2.01
N HIS A 150 11.24 -10.28 2.74
CA HIS A 150 11.08 -10.31 4.21
C HIS A 150 9.74 -10.97 4.61
N MET A 151 9.55 -12.24 4.19
CA MET A 151 8.29 -12.96 4.43
C MET A 151 8.01 -13.20 5.91
N ALA A 152 9.05 -13.53 6.69
CA ALA A 152 8.90 -13.79 8.12
C ALA A 152 8.47 -12.54 8.88
N GLU A 153 9.01 -11.39 8.50
CA GLU A 153 8.70 -10.10 9.11
C GLU A 153 7.32 -9.57 8.68
N ALA A 154 6.79 -10.05 7.57
CA ALA A 154 5.43 -9.74 7.13
C ALA A 154 4.35 -10.46 7.96
N LEU A 155 4.66 -11.62 8.57
CA LEU A 155 3.69 -12.46 9.26
C LEU A 155 2.94 -11.75 10.40
N PRO A 156 3.57 -10.99 11.31
CA PRO A 156 2.86 -10.29 12.39
C PRO A 156 1.84 -9.26 11.86
N TYR A 157 2.15 -8.59 10.75
CA TYR A 157 1.22 -7.64 10.11
C TYR A 157 0.08 -8.36 9.40
N LEU A 158 0.35 -9.55 8.86
CA LEU A 158 -0.65 -10.40 8.27
C LEU A 158 -1.60 -10.99 9.32
N ASP A 159 -1.08 -11.41 10.49
CA ASP A 159 -1.88 -11.81 11.64
C ASP A 159 -2.83 -10.70 12.06
N TRP A 160 -2.31 -9.47 12.18
CA TRP A 160 -3.13 -8.31 12.49
C TRP A 160 -4.23 -8.07 11.44
N LEU A 161 -3.91 -8.23 10.14
CA LEU A 161 -4.90 -8.07 9.06
C LEU A 161 -5.98 -9.16 9.11
N ARG A 162 -5.61 -10.41 9.42
CA ARG A 162 -6.59 -11.50 9.68
C ARG A 162 -7.53 -11.13 10.84
N ASP A 163 -6.98 -10.60 11.93
CA ASP A 163 -7.77 -10.20 13.08
C ASP A 163 -8.72 -9.02 12.77
N VAL A 164 -8.36 -8.15 11.80
CA VAL A 164 -9.29 -7.13 11.26
C VAL A 164 -10.52 -7.79 10.65
N TYR A 165 -10.39 -8.85 9.83
CA TYR A 165 -11.54 -9.57 9.27
C TYR A 165 -12.38 -10.23 10.36
N ALA A 166 -11.75 -10.89 11.32
CA ALA A 166 -12.45 -11.51 12.46
C ALA A 166 -13.25 -10.49 13.28
N HIS A 167 -12.75 -9.25 13.40
CA HIS A 167 -13.40 -8.17 14.13
C HIS A 167 -14.54 -7.53 13.34
N VAL A 168 -14.28 -7.25 12.06
CA VAL A 168 -15.26 -6.60 11.16
C VAL A 168 -16.42 -7.54 10.81
N ARG A 169 -16.14 -8.84 10.60
CA ARG A 169 -17.10 -9.90 10.32
C ARG A 169 -17.92 -9.74 9.03
N ILE A 170 -17.55 -8.81 8.18
CA ILE A 170 -18.23 -8.47 6.92
C ILE A 170 -17.24 -8.62 5.79
N THR A 171 -17.61 -9.39 4.76
CA THR A 171 -16.77 -9.62 3.56
C THR A 171 -17.36 -9.01 2.29
N ASP A 172 -18.50 -8.30 2.39
CA ASP A 172 -19.07 -7.53 1.28
C ASP A 172 -18.04 -6.59 0.66
N SER A 173 -17.87 -6.69 -0.65
CA SER A 173 -16.81 -5.99 -1.38
C SER A 173 -16.96 -4.46 -1.33
N HIS A 174 -18.20 -3.93 -1.33
CA HIS A 174 -18.44 -2.49 -1.23
C HIS A 174 -18.07 -1.98 0.17
N PHE A 175 -18.45 -2.72 1.21
CA PHE A 175 -18.09 -2.38 2.59
C PHE A 175 -16.57 -2.37 2.77
N LEU A 176 -15.86 -3.42 2.31
CA LEU A 176 -14.41 -3.53 2.41
C LEU A 176 -13.72 -2.38 1.66
N TYR A 177 -14.16 -2.07 0.45
CA TYR A 177 -13.65 -0.95 -0.35
C TYR A 177 -13.77 0.38 0.39
N MET A 178 -14.95 0.68 0.96
CA MET A 178 -15.18 1.93 1.72
C MET A 178 -14.31 2.05 2.97
N ARG A 179 -13.83 0.95 3.52
CA ARG A 179 -12.97 0.90 4.71
C ARG A 179 -11.48 0.79 4.38
N GLY A 180 -11.12 0.68 3.10
CA GLY A 180 -9.74 0.44 2.66
C GLY A 180 -9.19 -0.91 3.11
N ILE A 181 -10.09 -1.89 3.31
CA ILE A 181 -9.75 -3.28 3.62
C ILE A 181 -9.64 -4.02 2.29
N PRO A 182 -8.61 -4.86 2.05
CA PRO A 182 -8.53 -5.69 0.85
C PRO A 182 -9.78 -6.54 0.67
N PHE A 183 -10.15 -6.88 -0.56
CA PHE A 183 -11.22 -7.85 -0.81
C PHE A 183 -10.82 -9.21 -0.23
N PHE A 184 -11.76 -9.92 0.36
CA PHE A 184 -11.46 -11.14 1.08
C PHE A 184 -10.81 -12.23 0.22
N PRO A 185 -11.24 -12.49 -1.03
CA PRO A 185 -10.51 -13.39 -1.92
C PRO A 185 -9.07 -12.97 -2.18
N SER A 186 -8.84 -11.68 -2.41
CA SER A 186 -7.47 -11.15 -2.62
C SER A 186 -6.60 -11.27 -1.36
N PHE A 187 -7.19 -11.13 -0.17
CA PHE A 187 -6.49 -11.39 1.08
C PHE A 187 -6.04 -12.85 1.17
N LEU A 188 -6.93 -13.80 0.87
CA LEU A 188 -6.62 -15.24 0.88
C LEU A 188 -5.48 -15.57 -0.10
N GLU A 189 -5.56 -15.07 -1.32
CA GLU A 189 -4.56 -15.29 -2.37
C GLU A 189 -3.21 -14.67 -2.02
N ASN A 190 -3.19 -13.41 -1.60
CA ASN A 190 -1.94 -12.67 -1.34
C ASN A 190 -1.24 -13.11 -0.05
N SER A 191 -1.99 -13.64 0.92
CA SER A 191 -1.41 -14.15 2.17
C SER A 191 -0.74 -15.51 2.01
N LEU A 192 -1.22 -16.35 1.10
CA LEU A 192 -0.74 -17.73 0.95
C LEU A 192 0.77 -17.86 0.71
N PRO A 193 1.42 -17.07 -0.17
CA PRO A 193 2.87 -17.14 -0.35
C PRO A 193 3.64 -16.83 0.93
N ILE A 194 3.17 -15.87 1.73
CA ILE A 194 3.79 -15.50 3.01
C ILE A 194 3.69 -16.68 3.98
N LEU A 195 2.49 -17.25 4.13
CA LEU A 195 2.25 -18.35 5.04
C LEU A 195 3.05 -19.61 4.64
N LYS A 196 3.09 -19.94 3.34
CA LYS A 196 3.90 -21.08 2.85
C LYS A 196 5.41 -20.91 3.07
N ALA A 197 5.89 -19.66 3.07
CA ALA A 197 7.29 -19.36 3.31
C ALA A 197 7.66 -19.35 4.81
N THR A 198 6.67 -19.19 5.71
CA THR A 198 6.91 -18.92 7.13
C THR A 198 6.37 -19.97 8.08
N LEU A 199 5.39 -20.76 7.66
CA LEU A 199 4.72 -21.76 8.48
C LEU A 199 4.91 -23.18 7.92
N PRO A 200 4.88 -24.21 8.78
CA PRO A 200 4.72 -25.58 8.33
C PRO A 200 3.44 -25.78 7.53
N ALA A 201 3.44 -26.70 6.56
CA ALA A 201 2.31 -26.90 5.64
C ALA A 201 0.98 -27.16 6.37
N GLU A 202 1.02 -27.97 7.45
CA GLU A 202 -0.13 -28.27 8.30
C GLU A 202 -0.67 -27.06 9.07
N ALA A 203 0.16 -26.07 9.34
CA ALA A 203 -0.22 -24.87 10.07
C ALA A 203 -0.91 -23.82 9.16
N VAL A 204 -0.70 -23.88 7.84
CA VAL A 204 -1.29 -22.90 6.89
C VAL A 204 -2.81 -22.96 6.92
N ALA A 205 -3.41 -24.16 6.82
CA ALA A 205 -4.85 -24.32 6.89
C ALA A 205 -5.42 -23.91 8.26
N GLN A 206 -4.71 -24.23 9.34
CA GLN A 206 -5.10 -23.83 10.70
C GLN A 206 -5.10 -22.30 10.86
N TRP A 207 -4.13 -21.61 10.25
CA TRP A 207 -4.04 -20.16 10.30
C TRP A 207 -5.28 -19.48 9.72
N TYR A 208 -5.79 -19.95 8.57
CA TYR A 208 -7.04 -19.47 7.99
C TYR A 208 -8.25 -19.92 8.80
N GLY A 209 -8.21 -21.13 9.35
CA GLY A 209 -9.30 -21.72 10.14
C GLY A 209 -9.69 -20.91 11.37
N VAL A 210 -8.82 -20.01 11.87
CA VAL A 210 -9.16 -19.06 12.95
C VAL A 210 -10.34 -18.16 12.57
N LEU A 211 -10.56 -17.90 11.27
CA LEU A 211 -11.67 -17.07 10.79
C LEU A 211 -13.02 -17.82 10.74
N SER A 212 -13.03 -19.15 10.86
CA SER A 212 -14.25 -19.95 10.79
C SER A 212 -15.24 -19.58 11.91
N GLY A 213 -16.49 -19.30 11.54
CA GLY A 213 -17.53 -18.81 12.45
C GLY A 213 -17.37 -17.32 12.84
N GLN A 214 -16.42 -16.61 12.24
CA GLN A 214 -16.16 -15.20 12.50
C GLN A 214 -16.65 -14.28 11.39
N LEU A 215 -17.02 -14.81 10.22
CA LEU A 215 -17.36 -14.04 9.04
C LEU A 215 -18.90 -14.05 8.79
N ASP A 216 -19.34 -13.22 7.85
CA ASP A 216 -20.67 -13.30 7.29
C ASP A 216 -20.85 -14.56 6.40
N GLU A 217 -22.07 -14.83 5.95
CA GLU A 217 -22.40 -16.03 5.16
C GLU A 217 -21.52 -16.14 3.89
N GLU A 218 -21.30 -15.03 3.19
CA GLU A 218 -20.48 -15.01 1.98
C GLU A 218 -19.03 -15.33 2.31
N GLY A 219 -18.47 -14.73 3.36
CA GLY A 219 -17.10 -14.97 3.83
C GLY A 219 -16.87 -16.41 4.28
N GLU A 220 -17.85 -17.01 4.99
CA GLU A 220 -17.77 -18.43 5.39
C GLU A 220 -17.75 -19.36 4.19
N VAL A 221 -18.56 -19.09 3.15
CA VAL A 221 -18.55 -19.86 1.91
C VAL A 221 -17.22 -19.74 1.18
N GLN A 222 -16.68 -18.52 1.06
CA GLN A 222 -15.39 -18.27 0.42
C GLN A 222 -14.25 -18.94 1.19
N LEU A 223 -14.24 -18.82 2.53
CA LEU A 223 -13.25 -19.47 3.40
C LEU A 223 -13.31 -20.99 3.31
N GLY A 224 -14.52 -21.56 3.32
CA GLY A 224 -14.71 -23.02 3.20
C GLY A 224 -14.17 -23.57 1.88
N ALA A 225 -14.45 -22.89 0.76
CA ALA A 225 -13.91 -23.26 -0.55
C ALA A 225 -12.37 -23.15 -0.59
N TRP A 226 -11.83 -22.10 0.03
CA TRP A 226 -10.39 -21.89 0.15
C TRP A 226 -9.71 -23.03 0.91
N LEU A 227 -10.20 -23.37 2.10
CA LEU A 227 -9.67 -24.46 2.94
C LEU A 227 -9.71 -25.81 2.24
N GLN A 228 -10.78 -26.10 1.47
CA GLN A 228 -10.86 -27.31 0.66
C GLN A 228 -9.76 -27.34 -0.42
N SER A 229 -9.50 -26.21 -1.09
CA SER A 229 -8.47 -26.13 -2.12
C SER A 229 -7.06 -26.39 -1.57
N LEU A 230 -6.77 -25.95 -0.34
CA LEU A 230 -5.49 -26.19 0.31
C LEU A 230 -5.25 -27.67 0.63
N ASN A 231 -6.29 -28.40 1.03
CA ASN A 231 -6.18 -29.83 1.35
C ASN A 231 -5.93 -30.68 0.10
N VAL A 232 -6.51 -30.34 -1.05
CA VAL A 232 -6.28 -31.04 -2.33
C VAL A 232 -4.82 -30.89 -2.79
N THR A 233 -4.21 -29.73 -2.56
CA THR A 233 -2.81 -29.48 -2.95
C THR A 233 -1.78 -30.12 -2.00
N ALA A 234 -2.17 -30.55 -0.81
CA ALA A 234 -1.29 -31.25 0.14
C ALA A 234 -1.16 -32.75 -0.13
N GLU A 235 -2.10 -33.35 -0.89
CA GLU A 235 -2.15 -34.79 -1.21
C GLU A 235 -1.56 -35.13 -2.59
N SER A 236 -1.14 -34.13 -3.37
CA SER A 236 -0.55 -34.27 -4.72
C SER A 236 0.94 -33.99 -4.71
#